data_54934e47752a259e06d1fd670a4fecf9
#
_entry.id   54934e47752a259e06d1fd670a4fecf9
#
_cell.length_a   1.000
_cell.length_b   1.000
_cell.length_c   1.000
_cell.angle_alpha   90.00
_cell.angle_beta   90.00
_cell.angle_gamma   90.00
#
_symmetry.space_group_name_H-M   'P 1'
#
loop_
_entity.id
_entity.type
_entity.pdbx_description
1 polymer ?
#
loop_
_entity_poly.entity_id
_entity_poly.type
_entity_poly.pdbx_seq_one_letter_code
_entity_poly.pdbx_strand_id
1 'polypeptide(L)'
;MVVPPVTRTARPAEVRAGDPGILSTHIHSDGGHWELLYQPGVGNRNPAVQKTLDERLVYISMQGNEIFKLAVRAMEEVALEALAANNLSTSDIDLFIPHQANRRIIDAIGKRLGLDEEQLFINLERYGNTSSASIPIALDEANRGGRITAGDILLLDAFGGGLTWGAALIRW
;
A
#
# COMPACT_ATOMS: atom_id res chain seq x y z
N MET A 1 26.36 1.54 2.11
CA MET A 1 26.12 0.77 0.86
C MET A 1 24.63 0.88 0.60
N VAL A 2 24.23 1.64 -0.42
CA VAL A 2 22.81 1.77 -0.83
C VAL A 2 22.47 0.52 -1.61
N VAL A 3 21.49 -0.25 -1.13
CA VAL A 3 20.97 -1.40 -1.87
C VAL A 3 20.08 -0.85 -2.99
N PRO A 4 20.31 -1.22 -4.24
CA PRO A 4 19.47 -0.74 -5.35
C PRO A 4 18.02 -1.19 -5.17
N PRO A 5 17.05 -0.49 -5.77
CA PRO A 5 15.64 -0.88 -5.73
C PRO A 5 15.46 -2.31 -6.21
N VAL A 6 14.70 -3.10 -5.45
CA VAL A 6 14.36 -4.48 -5.83
C VAL A 6 12.91 -4.51 -6.26
N THR A 7 12.68 -4.98 -7.48
CA THR A 7 11.34 -5.18 -8.05
C THR A 7 11.02 -6.67 -8.09
N ARG A 8 9.87 -7.06 -7.59
CA ARG A 8 9.34 -8.42 -7.74
C ARG A 8 7.90 -8.36 -8.24
N THR A 9 7.67 -9.02 -9.36
CA THR A 9 6.34 -9.26 -9.92
C THR A 9 6.08 -10.76 -9.87
N ALA A 10 4.95 -11.16 -9.28
CA ALA A 10 4.51 -12.55 -9.27
C ALA A 10 3.13 -12.64 -9.92
N ARG A 11 2.98 -13.59 -10.85
CA ARG A 11 1.69 -14.01 -11.40
C ARG A 11 1.42 -15.44 -10.95
N PRO A 12 0.20 -15.76 -10.51
CA PRO A 12 -0.19 -17.16 -10.31
C PRO A 12 -0.04 -17.92 -11.62
N ALA A 13 0.48 -19.14 -11.55
CA ALA A 13 0.88 -19.91 -12.72
C ALA A 13 -0.29 -20.32 -13.65
N GLU A 14 -1.56 -20.23 -13.22
CA GLU A 14 -2.69 -20.78 -13.96
C GLU A 14 -4.05 -20.08 -13.68
N VAL A 15 -4.11 -18.74 -13.61
CA VAL A 15 -5.42 -18.07 -13.60
C VAL A 15 -5.93 -17.98 -15.03
N ARG A 16 -7.04 -18.65 -15.34
CA ARG A 16 -7.71 -18.51 -16.65
C ARG A 16 -8.33 -17.11 -16.74
N ALA A 17 -8.39 -16.57 -17.94
CA ALA A 17 -9.06 -15.30 -18.17
C ALA A 17 -10.52 -15.38 -17.68
N GLY A 18 -10.87 -14.56 -16.69
CA GLY A 18 -12.21 -14.53 -16.09
C GLY A 18 -12.38 -15.29 -14.77
N ASP A 19 -11.41 -16.12 -14.34
CA ASP A 19 -11.48 -16.81 -13.06
C ASP A 19 -11.24 -15.82 -11.89
N PRO A 20 -11.92 -15.99 -10.75
CA PRO A 20 -11.63 -15.21 -9.55
C PRO A 20 -10.27 -15.57 -8.97
N GLY A 21 -9.61 -14.59 -8.33
CA GLY A 21 -8.31 -14.78 -7.69
C GLY A 21 -7.36 -13.60 -7.84
N ILE A 22 -6.15 -13.77 -7.35
CA ILE A 22 -5.09 -12.77 -7.48
C ILE A 22 -4.54 -12.79 -8.89
N LEU A 23 -4.74 -11.72 -9.65
CA LEU A 23 -4.26 -11.58 -11.01
C LEU A 23 -2.76 -11.35 -11.08
N SER A 24 -2.24 -10.45 -10.23
CA SER A 24 -0.80 -10.22 -10.05
C SER A 24 -0.51 -9.48 -8.75
N THR A 25 0.76 -9.55 -8.31
CA THR A 25 1.31 -8.76 -7.21
C THR A 25 2.62 -8.13 -7.65
N HIS A 26 2.83 -6.87 -7.26
CA HIS A 26 4.01 -6.07 -7.58
C HIS A 26 4.55 -5.49 -6.29
N ILE A 27 5.82 -5.68 -6.00
CA ILE A 27 6.46 -5.22 -4.76
C ILE A 27 7.80 -4.58 -5.11
N HIS A 28 8.03 -3.40 -4.54
CA HIS A 28 9.25 -2.62 -4.71
C HIS A 28 9.82 -2.20 -3.36
N SER A 29 11.11 -1.98 -3.31
CA SER A 29 11.80 -1.45 -2.13
C SER A 29 12.91 -0.51 -2.54
N ASP A 30 13.06 0.60 -1.81
CA ASP A 30 14.19 1.52 -1.93
C ASP A 30 14.74 1.86 -0.53
N GLY A 31 15.89 1.29 -0.19
CA GLY A 31 16.58 1.57 1.05
C GLY A 31 17.33 2.92 1.08
N GLY A 32 17.35 3.68 -0.02
CA GLY A 32 17.99 4.99 -0.08
C GLY A 32 17.30 6.05 0.79
N HIS A 33 16.04 5.83 1.13
CA HIS A 33 15.21 6.76 1.90
C HIS A 33 14.77 6.23 3.27
N TRP A 34 15.47 5.23 3.83
CA TRP A 34 15.09 4.55 5.06
C TRP A 34 14.92 5.48 6.26
N GLU A 35 15.70 6.58 6.32
CA GLU A 35 15.64 7.57 7.42
C GLU A 35 14.37 8.43 7.44
N LEU A 36 13.55 8.36 6.38
CA LEU A 36 12.31 9.12 6.31
C LEU A 36 11.17 8.49 7.12
N LEU A 37 11.22 7.16 7.33
CA LEU A 37 10.23 6.41 8.11
C LEU A 37 10.88 5.18 8.75
N TYR A 38 11.22 5.26 10.03
CA TYR A 38 11.92 4.18 10.73
C TYR A 38 11.75 4.29 12.25
N GLN A 39 12.11 3.23 12.96
CA GLN A 39 12.28 3.23 14.41
C GLN A 39 13.77 3.20 14.74
N PRO A 40 14.33 4.25 15.38
CA PRO A 40 15.77 4.37 15.62
C PRO A 40 16.32 3.34 16.60
N GLY A 41 15.54 2.94 17.59
CA GLY A 41 15.97 2.09 18.71
C GLY A 41 15.39 0.68 18.69
N VAL A 42 15.75 -0.11 19.68
CA VAL A 42 15.36 -1.52 19.92
C VAL A 42 15.76 -2.50 18.82
N GLY A 43 16.77 -2.16 18.04
CA GLY A 43 17.44 -3.03 17.07
C GLY A 43 18.92 -3.20 17.38
N ASN A 44 19.65 -3.95 16.57
CA ASN A 44 21.07 -4.21 16.78
C ASN A 44 21.94 -2.97 16.77
N ARG A 45 21.54 -1.92 16.02
CA ARG A 45 22.27 -0.64 15.96
C ARG A 45 22.15 0.15 17.27
N ASN A 46 20.96 0.15 17.87
CA ASN A 46 20.65 0.82 19.14
C ASN A 46 19.87 -0.18 20.02
N PRO A 47 20.56 -1.04 20.80
CA PRO A 47 19.90 -2.06 21.62
C PRO A 47 18.96 -1.46 22.67
N ALA A 48 18.05 -2.27 23.20
CA ALA A 48 17.09 -1.89 24.24
C ALA A 48 17.81 -1.75 25.59
N VAL A 49 18.31 -0.56 25.87
CA VAL A 49 18.96 -0.16 27.13
C VAL A 49 18.32 1.13 27.64
N GLN A 50 18.59 1.52 28.90
CA GLN A 50 18.01 2.73 29.50
C GLN A 50 18.25 3.98 28.63
N LYS A 51 19.45 4.13 28.07
CA LYS A 51 19.79 5.24 27.17
C LYS A 51 18.85 5.34 25.97
N THR A 52 18.43 4.20 25.38
CA THR A 52 17.49 4.16 24.22
C THR A 52 16.12 4.73 24.59
N LEU A 53 15.68 4.51 25.85
CA LEU A 53 14.45 5.07 26.37
C LEU A 53 14.59 6.57 26.65
N ASP A 54 15.69 6.97 27.32
CA ASP A 54 15.96 8.36 27.69
C ASP A 54 16.07 9.26 26.46
N GLU A 55 16.69 8.77 25.40
CA GLU A 55 16.83 9.45 24.10
C GLU A 55 15.57 9.29 23.21
N ARG A 56 14.53 8.62 23.68
CA ARG A 56 13.24 8.40 22.98
C ARG A 56 13.37 7.70 21.64
N LEU A 57 14.40 6.89 21.46
CA LEU A 57 14.66 6.17 20.19
C LEU A 57 13.67 5.02 19.93
N VAL A 58 12.83 4.69 20.90
CA VAL A 58 11.78 3.66 20.80
C VAL A 58 10.57 4.10 19.98
N TYR A 59 10.48 5.39 19.67
CA TYR A 59 9.37 5.92 18.89
C TYR A 59 9.69 5.94 17.41
N ILE A 60 8.64 5.77 16.58
CA ILE A 60 8.74 5.91 15.13
C ILE A 60 9.09 7.35 14.79
N SER A 61 10.11 7.53 13.96
CA SER A 61 10.50 8.80 13.34
C SER A 61 9.94 8.85 11.92
N MET A 62 9.28 9.96 11.57
CA MET A 62 8.69 10.12 10.23
C MET A 62 8.82 11.56 9.73
N GLN A 63 9.34 11.74 8.53
CA GLN A 63 9.35 13.01 7.81
C GLN A 63 8.10 13.10 6.92
N GLY A 64 6.96 13.48 7.51
CA GLY A 64 5.64 13.34 6.91
C GLY A 64 5.47 13.99 5.53
N ASN A 65 6.07 15.15 5.28
CA ASN A 65 5.97 15.84 3.98
C ASN A 65 6.71 15.09 2.87
N GLU A 66 7.90 14.56 3.15
CA GLU A 66 8.68 13.81 2.17
C GLU A 66 8.04 12.43 1.92
N ILE A 67 7.60 11.76 3.00
CA ILE A 67 6.85 10.50 2.90
C ILE A 67 5.58 10.69 2.07
N PHE A 68 4.83 11.78 2.26
CA PHE A 68 3.63 12.05 1.45
C PHE A 68 3.93 12.08 -0.05
N LYS A 69 4.97 12.83 -0.47
CA LYS A 69 5.34 12.95 -1.88
C LYS A 69 5.76 11.62 -2.49
N LEU A 70 6.61 10.88 -1.76
CA LEU A 70 7.11 9.58 -2.21
C LEU A 70 5.99 8.52 -2.25
N ALA A 71 5.14 8.47 -1.23
CA ALA A 71 4.03 7.53 -1.17
C ALA A 71 3.05 7.73 -2.33
N VAL A 72 2.61 8.97 -2.57
CA VAL A 72 1.64 9.26 -3.65
C VAL A 72 2.21 8.87 -5.02
N ARG A 73 3.50 9.15 -5.26
CA ARG A 73 4.15 8.79 -6.52
C ARG A 73 4.34 7.27 -6.65
N ALA A 74 4.89 6.63 -5.64
CA ALA A 74 5.23 5.21 -5.67
C ALA A 74 3.99 4.32 -5.78
N MET A 75 2.91 4.68 -5.07
CA MET A 75 1.64 3.96 -5.12
C MET A 75 0.96 4.15 -6.50
N GLU A 76 0.96 5.36 -7.07
CA GLU A 76 0.48 5.56 -8.45
C GLU A 76 1.25 4.69 -9.44
N GLU A 77 2.59 4.71 -9.39
CA GLU A 77 3.45 3.96 -10.31
C GLU A 77 3.20 2.45 -10.22
N VAL A 78 3.10 1.87 -9.02
CA VAL A 78 2.88 0.43 -8.85
C VAL A 78 1.45 0.00 -9.17
N ALA A 79 0.46 0.87 -8.95
CA ALA A 79 -0.92 0.64 -9.38
C ALA A 79 -1.02 0.55 -10.91
N LEU A 80 -0.42 1.50 -11.63
CA LEU A 80 -0.38 1.50 -13.10
C LEU A 80 0.42 0.29 -13.64
N GLU A 81 1.52 -0.10 -12.98
CA GLU A 81 2.27 -1.31 -13.31
C GLU A 81 1.39 -2.57 -13.19
N ALA A 82 0.64 -2.71 -12.08
CA ALA A 82 -0.25 -3.84 -11.87
C ALA A 82 -1.36 -3.91 -12.93
N LEU A 83 -1.97 -2.79 -13.28
CA LEU A 83 -2.98 -2.72 -14.34
C LEU A 83 -2.39 -3.09 -15.70
N ALA A 84 -1.28 -2.48 -16.09
CA ALA A 84 -0.62 -2.76 -17.38
C ALA A 84 -0.20 -4.22 -17.53
N ALA A 85 0.30 -4.84 -16.45
CA ALA A 85 0.67 -6.25 -16.42
C ALA A 85 -0.49 -7.21 -16.70
N ASN A 86 -1.74 -6.76 -16.53
CA ASN A 86 -2.95 -7.52 -16.75
C ASN A 86 -3.78 -7.04 -17.96
N ASN A 87 -3.23 -6.11 -18.77
CA ASN A 87 -3.90 -5.45 -19.88
C ASN A 87 -5.21 -4.74 -19.46
N LEU A 88 -5.20 -4.15 -18.26
CA LEU A 88 -6.27 -3.35 -17.70
C LEU A 88 -5.86 -1.89 -17.61
N SER A 89 -6.84 -1.03 -17.45
CA SER A 89 -6.71 0.42 -17.26
C SER A 89 -7.37 0.86 -15.95
N THR A 90 -7.23 2.12 -15.58
CA THR A 90 -7.86 2.65 -14.36
C THR A 90 -9.40 2.62 -14.44
N SER A 91 -9.99 2.66 -15.63
CA SER A 91 -11.42 2.52 -15.84
C SER A 91 -11.98 1.11 -15.57
N ASP A 92 -11.10 0.11 -15.45
CA ASP A 92 -11.49 -1.28 -15.15
C ASP A 92 -11.50 -1.55 -13.63
N ILE A 93 -11.10 -0.58 -12.80
CA ILE A 93 -11.10 -0.72 -11.35
C ILE A 93 -12.52 -0.51 -10.82
N ASP A 94 -13.12 -1.54 -10.22
CA ASP A 94 -14.40 -1.43 -9.55
C ASP A 94 -14.24 -0.86 -8.12
N LEU A 95 -13.19 -1.29 -7.40
CA LEU A 95 -12.90 -0.77 -6.06
C LEU A 95 -11.41 -0.70 -5.78
N PHE A 96 -10.97 0.46 -5.30
CA PHE A 96 -9.62 0.70 -4.81
C PHE A 96 -9.59 0.69 -3.28
N ILE A 97 -8.81 -0.22 -2.69
CA ILE A 97 -8.65 -0.39 -1.25
C ILE A 97 -7.18 -0.15 -0.89
N PRO A 98 -6.76 1.11 -0.71
CA PRO A 98 -5.40 1.43 -0.31
C PRO A 98 -5.17 1.19 1.19
N HIS A 99 -3.88 1.12 1.59
CA HIS A 99 -3.49 1.22 2.98
C HIS A 99 -4.08 2.48 3.62
N GLN A 100 -4.77 2.33 4.74
CA GLN A 100 -5.47 3.39 5.46
C GLN A 100 -4.51 4.19 6.35
N ALA A 101 -3.50 4.84 5.73
CA ALA A 101 -2.47 5.58 6.47
C ALA A 101 -2.88 7.03 6.77
N ASN A 102 -3.43 7.72 5.76
CA ASN A 102 -3.72 9.14 5.80
C ASN A 102 -4.72 9.49 4.68
N ARG A 103 -5.81 10.16 5.03
CA ARG A 103 -6.86 10.56 4.08
C ARG A 103 -6.31 11.34 2.89
N ARG A 104 -5.37 12.26 3.13
CA ARG A 104 -4.78 13.09 2.05
C ARG A 104 -3.99 12.26 1.03
N ILE A 105 -3.32 11.17 1.48
CA ILE A 105 -2.61 10.25 0.58
C ILE A 105 -3.63 9.52 -0.29
N ILE A 106 -4.68 8.96 0.33
CA ILE A 106 -5.73 8.21 -0.37
C ILE A 106 -6.40 9.09 -1.44
N ASP A 107 -6.83 10.29 -1.07
CA ASP A 107 -7.46 11.24 -1.99
C ASP A 107 -6.53 11.64 -3.14
N ALA A 108 -5.23 11.85 -2.84
CA ALA A 108 -4.25 12.22 -3.86
C ALA A 108 -4.02 11.10 -4.88
N ILE A 109 -3.96 9.84 -4.42
CA ILE A 109 -3.79 8.69 -5.31
C ILE A 109 -5.05 8.46 -6.14
N GLY A 110 -6.24 8.47 -5.52
CA GLY A 110 -7.51 8.34 -6.23
C GLY A 110 -7.64 9.37 -7.36
N LYS A 111 -7.32 10.63 -7.07
CA LYS A 111 -7.29 11.70 -8.07
C LYS A 111 -6.30 11.45 -9.20
N ARG A 112 -5.10 10.93 -8.91
CA ARG A 112 -4.07 10.64 -9.93
C ARG A 112 -4.46 9.47 -10.82
N LEU A 113 -5.11 8.47 -10.25
CA LEU A 113 -5.66 7.34 -10.99
C LEU A 113 -6.96 7.68 -11.73
N GLY A 114 -7.53 8.87 -11.52
CA GLY A 114 -8.80 9.28 -12.13
C GLY A 114 -10.01 8.52 -11.62
N LEU A 115 -9.96 8.06 -10.35
CA LEU A 115 -11.04 7.31 -9.72
C LEU A 115 -12.07 8.26 -9.09
N ASP A 116 -13.33 7.88 -9.18
CA ASP A 116 -14.43 8.54 -8.50
C ASP A 116 -14.49 8.16 -7.01
N GLU A 117 -15.22 8.94 -6.19
CA GLU A 117 -15.33 8.70 -4.75
C GLU A 117 -15.94 7.32 -4.43
N GLU A 118 -16.86 6.86 -5.24
CA GLU A 118 -17.48 5.54 -5.12
C GLU A 118 -16.50 4.39 -5.36
N GLN A 119 -15.44 4.59 -6.12
CA GLN A 119 -14.40 3.59 -6.35
C GLN A 119 -13.37 3.54 -5.22
N LEU A 120 -13.40 4.49 -4.27
CA LEU A 120 -12.48 4.51 -3.13
C LEU A 120 -13.14 3.89 -1.90
N PHE A 121 -12.47 2.91 -1.28
CA PHE A 121 -12.90 2.43 0.02
C PHE A 121 -12.06 3.07 1.14
N ILE A 122 -12.73 3.80 2.03
CA ILE A 122 -12.08 4.53 3.11
C ILE A 122 -12.82 4.25 4.41
N ASN A 123 -12.08 3.75 5.41
CA ASN A 123 -12.57 3.52 6.77
C ASN A 123 -11.61 4.03 7.86
N LEU A 124 -10.64 4.83 7.44
CA LEU A 124 -9.61 5.42 8.29
C LEU A 124 -10.19 6.18 9.51
N GLU A 125 -11.30 6.90 9.32
CA GLU A 125 -11.95 7.68 10.37
C GLU A 125 -12.50 6.83 11.52
N ARG A 126 -12.76 5.54 11.27
CA ARG A 126 -13.27 4.59 12.27
C ARG A 126 -12.15 3.80 12.96
N TYR A 127 -11.13 3.42 12.23
CA TYR A 127 -10.09 2.49 12.71
C TYR A 127 -8.72 3.13 12.88
N GLY A 128 -8.49 4.31 12.27
CA GLY A 128 -7.17 4.90 12.20
C GLY A 128 -6.21 4.10 11.32
N ASN A 129 -4.92 4.39 11.45
CA ASN A 129 -3.87 3.63 10.78
C ASN A 129 -3.57 2.34 11.56
N THR A 130 -4.11 1.23 11.12
CA THR A 130 -3.90 -0.10 11.72
C THR A 130 -2.73 -0.87 11.06
N SER A 131 -1.79 -0.15 10.42
CA SER A 131 -0.63 -0.75 9.74
C SER A 131 -1.06 -1.78 8.69
N SER A 132 -0.42 -2.96 8.64
CA SER A 132 -0.73 -4.03 7.68
C SER A 132 -2.15 -4.59 7.78
N ALA A 133 -2.83 -4.39 8.90
CA ALA A 133 -4.22 -4.81 9.09
C ALA A 133 -5.24 -3.90 8.38
N SER A 134 -4.84 -2.72 7.94
CA SER A 134 -5.77 -1.74 7.36
C SER A 134 -6.45 -2.22 6.08
N ILE A 135 -5.72 -2.84 5.17
CA ILE A 135 -6.28 -3.39 3.93
C ILE A 135 -7.22 -4.58 4.21
N PRO A 136 -6.85 -5.62 4.96
CA PRO A 136 -7.77 -6.73 5.23
C PRO A 136 -9.02 -6.31 6.02
N ILE A 137 -8.94 -5.34 6.94
CA ILE A 137 -10.10 -4.79 7.62
C ILE A 137 -11.02 -4.07 6.61
N ALA A 138 -10.44 -3.25 5.74
CA ALA A 138 -11.18 -2.52 4.71
C ALA A 138 -11.84 -3.48 3.70
N LEU A 139 -11.12 -4.53 3.29
CA LEU A 139 -11.63 -5.56 2.36
C LEU A 139 -12.81 -6.35 2.98
N ASP A 140 -12.67 -6.81 4.24
CA ASP A 140 -13.76 -7.51 4.94
C ASP A 140 -15.01 -6.63 5.06
N GLU A 141 -14.81 -5.38 5.42
CA GLU A 141 -15.90 -4.42 5.59
C GLU A 141 -16.58 -4.07 4.26
N ALA A 142 -15.80 -3.85 3.19
CA ALA A 142 -16.33 -3.61 1.86
C ALA A 142 -17.17 -4.79 1.35
N ASN A 143 -16.67 -6.02 1.57
CA ASN A 143 -17.37 -7.23 1.19
C ASN A 143 -18.67 -7.41 1.98
N ARG A 144 -18.63 -7.33 3.32
CA ARG A 144 -19.85 -7.43 4.16
C ARG A 144 -20.85 -6.31 3.92
N GLY A 145 -20.34 -5.13 3.55
CA GLY A 145 -21.16 -3.97 3.18
C GLY A 145 -21.79 -4.04 1.78
N GLY A 146 -21.53 -5.11 1.02
CA GLY A 146 -22.06 -5.28 -0.33
C GLY A 146 -21.45 -4.34 -1.37
N ARG A 147 -20.26 -3.79 -1.07
CA ARG A 147 -19.50 -2.92 -1.99
C ARG A 147 -18.69 -3.73 -3.02
N ILE A 148 -18.60 -5.04 -2.83
CA ILE A 148 -17.85 -5.95 -3.70
C ILE A 148 -18.80 -7.03 -4.20
N THR A 149 -18.77 -7.27 -5.51
CA THR A 149 -19.56 -8.31 -6.18
C THR A 149 -18.66 -9.26 -6.99
N ALA A 150 -19.17 -10.44 -7.29
CA ALA A 150 -18.40 -11.41 -8.06
C ALA A 150 -18.04 -10.86 -9.45
N GLY A 151 -16.76 -10.92 -9.80
CA GLY A 151 -16.20 -10.41 -11.04
C GLY A 151 -15.52 -9.06 -10.93
N ASP A 152 -15.75 -8.30 -9.85
CA ASP A 152 -15.13 -7.00 -9.63
C ASP A 152 -13.61 -7.05 -9.65
N ILE A 153 -13.01 -6.02 -10.21
CA ILE A 153 -11.57 -5.80 -10.21
C ILE A 153 -11.21 -4.90 -9.02
N LEU A 154 -10.54 -5.51 -8.05
CA LEU A 154 -10.07 -4.81 -6.86
C LEU A 154 -8.59 -4.48 -6.99
N LEU A 155 -8.23 -3.21 -6.75
CA LEU A 155 -6.85 -2.78 -6.60
C LEU A 155 -6.54 -2.58 -5.10
N LEU A 156 -5.59 -3.34 -4.58
CA LEU A 156 -5.01 -3.15 -3.25
C LEU A 156 -3.65 -2.50 -3.40
N ASP A 157 -3.33 -1.52 -2.56
CA ASP A 157 -2.09 -0.77 -2.68
C ASP A 157 -1.59 -0.28 -1.32
N ALA A 158 -0.28 -0.38 -1.07
CA ALA A 158 0.32 -0.02 0.18
C ALA A 158 1.70 0.60 0.04
N PHE A 159 2.06 1.44 1.01
CA PHE A 159 3.37 2.05 1.17
C PHE A 159 3.76 2.05 2.64
N GLY A 160 5.03 1.81 2.95
CA GLY A 160 5.52 1.79 4.32
C GLY A 160 7.02 1.95 4.45
N GLY A 161 7.48 1.75 5.70
CA GLY A 161 8.92 1.81 6.03
C GLY A 161 9.73 0.81 5.24
N GLY A 162 10.95 1.23 4.88
CA GLY A 162 11.86 0.48 4.06
C GLY A 162 12.72 1.38 3.16
N LEU A 163 12.23 2.26 2.27
CA LEU A 163 10.81 2.31 1.94
C LEU A 163 10.41 1.07 1.13
N THR A 164 9.17 0.63 1.31
CA THR A 164 8.62 -0.51 0.57
C THR A 164 7.19 -0.17 0.16
N TRP A 165 6.82 -0.54 -1.07
CA TRP A 165 5.46 -0.34 -1.59
C TRP A 165 5.08 -1.49 -2.51
N GLY A 166 3.79 -1.65 -2.72
CA GLY A 166 3.31 -2.69 -3.59
C GLY A 166 1.82 -2.63 -3.84
N ALA A 167 1.42 -3.23 -4.96
CA ALA A 167 0.04 -3.40 -5.35
C ALA A 167 -0.30 -4.86 -5.62
N ALA A 168 -1.55 -5.21 -5.38
CA ALA A 168 -2.14 -6.47 -5.82
C ALA A 168 -3.42 -6.19 -6.58
N LEU A 169 -3.60 -6.87 -7.70
CA LEU A 169 -4.81 -6.82 -8.49
C LEU A 169 -5.56 -8.14 -8.31
N ILE A 170 -6.83 -8.06 -7.98
CA ILE A 170 -7.69 -9.21 -7.65
C ILE A 170 -8.93 -9.15 -8.53
N ARG A 171 -9.35 -10.28 -9.07
CA ARG A 171 -10.72 -10.48 -9.54
C ARG A 171 -11.50 -11.20 -8.43
N TRP A 172 -12.54 -10.55 -7.95
CA TRP A 172 -13.32 -11.07 -6.80
C TRP A 172 -14.22 -12.23 -7.16
#